data_9d715b1de80b04aa713c5e38316f6f86
#
_entry.id   9d715b1de80b04aa713c5e38316f6f86
#
_cell.length_a   1.000
_cell.length_b   1.000
_cell.length_c   1.000
_cell.angle_alpha   90.00
_cell.angle_beta   90.00
_cell.angle_gamma   90.00
#
_symmetry.space_group_name_H-M   'P 1'
#
loop_
_entity.id
_entity.type
_entity.pdbx_description
1 polymer ?
#
loop_
_entity_poly.entity_id
_entity_poly.type
_entity_poly.pdbx_seq_one_letter_code
_entity_poly.pdbx_strand_id
1 'polypeptide(L)'
;APFIITHLAEGFPGEIHIVFGNNDGDGRLLQTLAAQHERVHLHAIYHELEAGGRRIAMIHYPEPALRIAQSGQLDLVCYGHNHTKHQQRIGDHTGDHSGGCLLVNPGELMGLNGEPTWGLYDCEAHEFELKELAR
;
A
#
# COMPACT_ATOMS: atom_id res chain seq x y z
N ALA A 1 -9.40 -5.33 10.83
CA ALA A 1 -10.74 -5.37 11.40
C ALA A 1 -11.67 -4.45 10.61
N PRO A 2 -12.92 -4.86 10.32
CA PRO A 2 -13.81 -4.10 9.43
C PRO A 2 -14.06 -2.65 9.85
N PHE A 3 -14.14 -2.36 11.13
CA PHE A 3 -14.41 -0.99 11.63
C PHE A 3 -13.36 0.04 11.21
N ILE A 4 -12.16 -0.38 10.83
CA ILE A 4 -11.09 0.53 10.40
C ILE A 4 -11.48 1.30 9.14
N ILE A 5 -12.32 0.71 8.28
CA ILE A 5 -12.80 1.35 7.06
C ILE A 5 -13.56 2.64 7.38
N THR A 6 -14.45 2.60 8.36
CA THR A 6 -15.20 3.77 8.78
C THR A 6 -14.28 4.86 9.32
N HIS A 7 -13.34 4.50 10.19
CA HIS A 7 -12.38 5.46 10.74
C HIS A 7 -11.49 6.11 9.67
N LEU A 8 -11.02 5.31 8.71
CA LEU A 8 -10.23 5.84 7.59
C LEU A 8 -11.06 6.76 6.71
N ALA A 9 -12.29 6.39 6.39
CA ALA A 9 -13.18 7.18 5.55
C ALA A 9 -13.56 8.52 6.20
N GLU A 10 -13.73 8.54 7.52
CA GLU A 10 -14.05 9.76 8.28
C GLU A 10 -12.81 10.65 8.48
N GLY A 11 -11.63 10.05 8.66
CA GLY A 11 -10.40 10.76 9.00
C GLY A 11 -9.54 11.18 7.82
N PHE A 12 -9.70 10.58 6.64
CA PHE A 12 -8.90 10.86 5.47
C PHE A 12 -9.75 11.38 4.30
N PRO A 13 -9.47 12.59 3.78
CA PRO A 13 -10.33 13.22 2.77
C PRO A 13 -10.09 12.73 1.34
N GLY A 14 -9.03 11.98 1.08
CA GLY A 14 -8.65 11.50 -0.25
C GLY A 14 -9.26 10.15 -0.62
N GLU A 15 -8.89 9.65 -1.78
CA GLU A 15 -9.26 8.32 -2.24
C GLU A 15 -8.53 7.26 -1.41
N ILE A 16 -9.24 6.20 -1.02
CA ILE A 16 -8.72 5.11 -0.20
C ILE A 16 -8.82 3.81 -1.00
N HIS A 17 -7.69 3.17 -1.25
CA HIS A 17 -7.61 1.89 -1.95
C HIS A 17 -7.13 0.80 -1.00
N ILE A 18 -7.84 -0.32 -0.95
CA ILE A 18 -7.59 -1.40 0.00
C ILE A 18 -7.51 -2.73 -0.76
N VAL A 19 -6.51 -3.54 -0.47
CA VAL A 19 -6.41 -4.93 -0.91
C VAL A 19 -6.55 -5.87 0.28
N PHE A 20 -7.03 -7.08 0.04
CA PHE A 20 -7.15 -8.10 1.07
C PHE A 20 -5.80 -8.68 1.47
N GLY A 21 -5.65 -8.94 2.76
CA GLY A 21 -4.58 -9.75 3.34
C GLY A 21 -5.09 -11.13 3.77
N ASN A 22 -4.37 -11.74 4.70
CA ASN A 22 -4.69 -13.08 5.21
C ASN A 22 -5.42 -13.07 6.57
N ASN A 23 -5.67 -11.90 7.15
CA ASN A 23 -6.28 -11.78 8.48
C ASN A 23 -7.17 -10.52 8.60
N ASP A 24 -8.06 -10.32 7.64
CA ASP A 24 -8.86 -9.08 7.56
C ASP A 24 -10.14 -9.12 8.39
N GLY A 25 -10.53 -10.31 8.85
CA GLY A 25 -11.80 -10.53 9.52
C GLY A 25 -12.96 -10.80 8.54
N ASP A 26 -14.15 -10.32 8.86
CA ASP A 26 -15.35 -10.57 8.06
C ASP A 26 -15.31 -9.81 6.73
N GLY A 27 -15.03 -10.52 5.64
CA GLY A 27 -14.94 -9.95 4.29
C GLY A 27 -16.27 -9.39 3.78
N ARG A 28 -17.41 -9.95 4.20
CA ARG A 28 -18.72 -9.43 3.84
C ARG A 28 -18.99 -8.08 4.50
N LEU A 29 -18.63 -7.96 5.78
CA LEU A 29 -18.76 -6.69 6.51
C LEU A 29 -17.81 -5.64 5.93
N LEU A 30 -16.59 -6.01 5.56
CA LEU A 30 -15.65 -5.12 4.88
C LEU A 30 -16.26 -4.53 3.60
N GLN A 31 -16.86 -5.36 2.75
CA GLN A 31 -17.52 -4.92 1.53
C GLN A 31 -18.71 -4.00 1.82
N THR A 32 -19.51 -4.34 2.81
CA THR A 32 -20.68 -3.55 3.20
C THR A 32 -20.27 -2.15 3.69
N LEU A 33 -19.25 -2.07 4.53
CA LEU A 33 -18.75 -0.80 5.04
C LEU A 33 -18.09 0.03 3.96
N ALA A 34 -17.28 -0.57 3.11
CA ALA A 34 -16.64 0.12 1.99
C ALA A 34 -17.67 0.72 1.03
N ALA A 35 -18.75 0.01 0.75
CA ALA A 35 -19.82 0.47 -0.15
C ALA A 35 -20.58 1.71 0.37
N GLN A 36 -20.47 2.03 1.65
CA GLN A 36 -21.08 3.23 2.24
C GLN A 36 -20.29 4.51 1.96
N HIS A 37 -19.09 4.42 1.40
CA HIS A 37 -18.20 5.55 1.17
C HIS A 37 -17.69 5.55 -0.27
N GLU A 38 -18.06 6.55 -1.07
CA GLU A 38 -17.66 6.66 -2.48
C GLU A 38 -16.14 6.71 -2.68
N ARG A 39 -15.40 7.23 -1.70
CA ARG A 39 -13.94 7.36 -1.75
C ARG A 39 -13.19 6.11 -1.31
N VAL A 40 -13.89 5.06 -0.86
CA VAL A 40 -13.29 3.80 -0.41
C VAL A 40 -13.47 2.74 -1.48
N HIS A 41 -12.36 2.24 -1.99
CA HIS A 41 -12.30 1.24 -3.04
C HIS A 41 -11.67 -0.04 -2.50
N LEU A 42 -12.50 -1.03 -2.22
CA LEU A 42 -12.05 -2.34 -1.78
C LEU A 42 -11.83 -3.22 -3.02
N HIS A 43 -10.58 -3.55 -3.25
CA HIS A 43 -10.17 -4.42 -4.35
C HIS A 43 -10.08 -5.86 -3.89
N ALA A 44 -9.70 -6.78 -4.79
CA ALA A 44 -9.42 -8.15 -4.44
C ALA A 44 -8.04 -8.27 -3.74
N ILE A 45 -7.19 -9.17 -4.20
CA ILE A 45 -5.87 -9.42 -3.58
C ILE A 45 -4.75 -8.61 -4.22
N TYR A 46 -4.99 -8.05 -5.39
CA TYR A 46 -4.01 -7.28 -6.17
C TYR A 46 -4.70 -6.10 -6.86
N HIS A 47 -4.05 -4.97 -6.86
CA HIS A 47 -4.55 -3.79 -7.56
C HIS A 47 -3.41 -2.93 -8.10
N GLU A 48 -3.60 -2.41 -9.30
CA GLU A 48 -2.75 -1.38 -9.88
C GLU A 48 -3.53 -0.08 -10.02
N LEU A 49 -2.87 1.04 -9.76
CA LEU A 49 -3.44 2.38 -9.97
C LEU A 49 -2.39 3.34 -10.50
N GLU A 50 -2.85 4.44 -11.07
CA GLU A 50 -1.99 5.56 -11.43
C GLU A 50 -2.29 6.75 -10.54
N ALA A 51 -1.23 7.37 -10.00
CA ALA A 51 -1.33 8.58 -9.21
C ALA A 51 -0.09 9.45 -9.43
N GLY A 52 -0.27 10.73 -9.67
CA GLY A 52 0.83 11.67 -9.88
C GLY A 52 1.78 11.28 -11.02
N GLY A 53 1.27 10.62 -12.06
CA GLY A 53 2.07 10.13 -13.18
C GLY A 53 2.86 8.86 -12.89
N ARG A 54 2.63 8.21 -11.74
CA ARG A 54 3.30 6.97 -11.33
C ARG A 54 2.36 5.78 -11.38
N ARG A 55 2.91 4.63 -11.75
CA ARG A 55 2.21 3.33 -11.71
C ARG A 55 2.51 2.64 -10.39
N ILE A 56 1.45 2.34 -9.64
CA ILE A 56 1.53 1.82 -8.28
C ILE A 56 0.78 0.50 -8.21
N ALA A 57 1.40 -0.51 -7.62
CA ALA A 57 0.77 -1.79 -7.35
C ALA A 57 0.70 -2.06 -5.84
N MET A 58 -0.33 -2.79 -5.45
CA MET A 58 -0.60 -3.20 -4.07
C MET A 58 -0.89 -4.69 -4.03
N ILE A 59 -0.19 -5.41 -3.17
CA ILE A 59 -0.43 -6.81 -2.85
C ILE A 59 0.06 -7.11 -1.44
N HIS A 60 -0.64 -7.98 -0.72
CA HIS A 60 -0.30 -8.23 0.69
C HIS A 60 1.02 -9.00 0.87
N TYR A 61 1.35 -9.91 -0.03
CA TYR A 61 2.43 -10.88 0.15
C TYR A 61 3.77 -10.44 -0.45
N PRO A 62 4.89 -10.67 0.29
CA PRO A 62 6.23 -10.19 -0.12
C PRO A 62 6.76 -10.80 -1.41
N GLU A 63 6.63 -12.13 -1.62
CA GLU A 63 7.21 -12.78 -2.80
C GLU A 63 6.56 -12.33 -4.11
N PRO A 64 5.23 -12.33 -4.25
CA PRO A 64 4.61 -11.76 -5.45
C PRO A 64 4.97 -10.28 -5.64
N ALA A 65 5.04 -9.51 -4.57
CA ALA A 65 5.40 -8.09 -4.63
C ALA A 65 6.79 -7.89 -5.25
N LEU A 66 7.77 -8.70 -4.85
CA LEU A 66 9.11 -8.65 -5.43
C LEU A 66 9.11 -8.95 -6.94
N ARG A 67 8.38 -9.98 -7.37
CA ARG A 67 8.28 -10.33 -8.79
C ARG A 67 7.59 -9.23 -9.61
N ILE A 68 6.56 -8.61 -9.05
CA ILE A 68 5.87 -7.48 -9.67
C ILE A 68 6.84 -6.29 -9.81
N ALA A 69 7.60 -5.97 -8.77
CA ALA A 69 8.61 -4.92 -8.82
C ALA A 69 9.70 -5.20 -9.86
N GLN A 70 10.10 -6.46 -10.01
CA GLN A 70 11.09 -6.89 -11.00
C GLN A 70 10.59 -6.86 -12.45
N SER A 71 9.28 -6.72 -12.67
CA SER A 71 8.69 -6.70 -14.01
C SER A 71 9.14 -5.50 -14.87
N GLY A 72 9.58 -4.42 -14.24
CA GLY A 72 9.92 -3.18 -14.93
C GLY A 72 8.72 -2.34 -15.35
N GLN A 73 7.52 -2.67 -14.90
CA GLN A 73 6.27 -2.02 -15.31
C GLN A 73 5.73 -1.03 -14.28
N LEU A 74 6.25 -1.07 -13.05
CA LEU A 74 5.74 -0.29 -11.92
C LEU A 74 6.80 0.66 -11.37
N ASP A 75 6.37 1.79 -10.83
CA ASP A 75 7.21 2.73 -10.09
C ASP A 75 7.26 2.43 -8.60
N LEU A 76 6.14 1.97 -8.04
CA LEU A 76 6.00 1.65 -6.62
C LEU A 76 5.21 0.36 -6.46
N VAL A 77 5.70 -0.54 -5.63
CA VAL A 77 4.97 -1.75 -5.20
C VAL A 77 4.91 -1.78 -3.69
N CYS A 78 3.70 -1.77 -3.15
CA CYS A 78 3.43 -1.82 -1.71
C CYS A 78 3.01 -3.23 -1.29
N TYR A 79 3.59 -3.74 -0.20
CA TYR A 79 3.23 -5.03 0.38
C TYR A 79 3.23 -4.97 1.91
N GLY A 80 2.84 -6.07 2.55
CA GLY A 80 2.78 -6.18 4.00
C GLY A 80 3.15 -7.58 4.49
N HIS A 81 2.26 -8.22 5.24
CA HIS A 81 2.27 -9.60 5.72
C HIS A 81 3.27 -9.89 6.85
N ASN A 82 4.54 -9.57 6.70
CA ASN A 82 5.59 -9.89 7.70
C ASN A 82 5.73 -8.83 8.80
N HIS A 83 4.95 -7.76 8.76
CA HIS A 83 4.93 -6.66 9.73
C HIS A 83 6.28 -5.93 9.91
N THR A 84 7.16 -6.06 8.95
CA THR A 84 8.53 -5.51 9.01
C THR A 84 8.70 -4.41 7.98
N LYS A 85 8.98 -3.20 8.43
CA LYS A 85 9.24 -2.08 7.53
C LYS A 85 10.44 -2.37 6.63
N HIS A 86 10.27 -2.09 5.34
CA HIS A 86 11.29 -2.36 4.33
C HIS A 86 11.15 -1.37 3.18
N GLN A 87 12.28 -1.00 2.61
CA GLN A 87 12.34 -0.17 1.42
C GLN A 87 13.53 -0.59 0.57
N GLN A 88 13.29 -0.87 -0.70
CA GLN A 88 14.32 -1.32 -1.63
C GLN A 88 14.02 -0.80 -3.03
N ARG A 89 15.05 -0.34 -3.73
CA ARG A 89 14.95 0.02 -5.15
C ARG A 89 15.30 -1.19 -5.99
N ILE A 90 14.38 -1.56 -6.90
CA ILE A 90 14.52 -2.70 -7.80
C ILE A 90 14.74 -2.19 -9.23
N GLY A 91 15.83 -2.60 -9.83
CA GLY A 91 16.18 -2.23 -11.20
C GLY A 91 16.62 -0.78 -11.35
N ASP A 92 17.00 -0.43 -12.55
CA ASP A 92 17.37 0.92 -12.95
C ASP A 92 16.80 1.15 -14.35
N HIS A 93 15.47 1.32 -14.38
CA HIS A 93 14.73 1.42 -15.64
C HIS A 93 15.00 2.76 -16.32
N THR A 94 15.00 2.74 -17.63
CA THR A 94 15.09 3.93 -18.47
C THR A 94 13.71 4.30 -19.05
N GLY A 95 13.57 5.52 -19.55
CA GLY A 95 12.30 6.01 -20.07
C GLY A 95 11.34 6.43 -18.96
N ASP A 96 10.05 6.10 -19.11
CA ASP A 96 8.98 6.56 -18.21
C ASP A 96 9.10 6.03 -16.77
N HIS A 97 9.87 4.95 -16.59
CA HIS A 97 10.14 4.33 -15.29
C HIS A 97 11.58 4.50 -14.83
N SER A 98 12.22 5.62 -15.22
CA SER A 98 13.57 5.94 -14.79
C SER A 98 13.67 6.01 -13.26
N GLY A 99 14.76 5.49 -12.70
CA GLY A 99 14.96 5.40 -11.27
C GLY A 99 14.45 4.09 -10.64
N GLY A 100 14.01 3.14 -11.46
CA GLY A 100 13.58 1.82 -11.02
C GLY A 100 12.23 1.79 -10.32
N CYS A 101 11.91 0.67 -9.70
CA CYS A 101 10.72 0.46 -8.89
C CYS A 101 11.09 0.48 -7.40
N LEU A 102 10.36 1.22 -6.61
CA LEU A 102 10.45 1.14 -5.14
C LEU A 102 9.55 0.01 -4.65
N LEU A 103 10.15 -0.98 -3.99
CA LEU A 103 9.46 -2.07 -3.30
C LEU A 103 9.42 -1.73 -1.82
N VAL A 104 8.22 -1.53 -1.27
CA VAL A 104 8.08 -1.00 0.08
C VAL A 104 7.11 -1.81 0.94
N ASN A 105 7.47 -1.99 2.19
CA ASN A 105 6.57 -2.42 3.26
C ASN A 105 6.53 -1.31 4.31
N PRO A 106 5.41 -0.64 4.53
CA PRO A 106 5.33 0.45 5.50
C PRO A 106 5.36 -0.04 6.95
N GLY A 107 5.40 -1.34 7.19
CA GLY A 107 5.32 -1.93 8.52
C GLY A 107 3.87 -2.13 8.98
N GLU A 108 3.64 -2.04 10.27
CA GLU A 108 2.32 -2.21 10.87
C GLU A 108 1.89 -0.98 11.67
N LEU A 109 0.59 -0.73 11.71
CA LEU A 109 0.02 0.38 12.48
C LEU A 109 -0.32 -0.01 13.93
N MET A 110 -0.44 -1.30 14.22
CA MET A 110 -0.88 -1.77 15.55
C MET A 110 0.19 -1.68 16.62
N GLY A 111 1.46 -1.71 16.25
CA GLY A 111 2.56 -1.68 17.19
C GLY A 111 2.73 -2.96 18.00
N LEU A 112 2.32 -4.11 17.45
CA LEU A 112 2.44 -5.41 18.14
C LEU A 112 3.87 -5.95 18.12
N ASN A 113 4.57 -5.74 17.00
CA ASN A 113 5.92 -6.28 16.80
C ASN A 113 7.00 -5.19 16.75
N GLY A 114 6.64 -3.94 17.01
CA GLY A 114 7.54 -2.80 16.97
C GLY A 114 6.81 -1.48 17.03
N GLU A 115 7.47 -0.41 16.67
CA GLU A 115 6.83 0.90 16.60
C GLU A 115 5.83 0.93 15.44
N PRO A 116 4.61 1.48 15.65
CA PRO A 116 3.64 1.62 14.57
C PRO A 116 4.16 2.56 13.50
N THR A 117 4.14 2.11 12.25
CA THR A 117 4.69 2.86 11.11
C THR A 117 3.72 2.93 9.95
N TRP A 118 3.92 3.92 9.11
CA TRP A 118 3.23 4.11 7.84
C TRP A 118 4.20 4.73 6.83
N GLY A 119 3.79 4.86 5.58
CA GLY A 119 4.65 5.40 4.54
C GLY A 119 4.02 6.56 3.78
N LEU A 120 4.85 7.46 3.30
CA LEU A 120 4.48 8.56 2.42
C LEU A 120 5.32 8.46 1.14
N TYR A 121 4.65 8.41 0.00
CA TYR A 121 5.29 8.39 -1.31
C TYR A 121 5.09 9.72 -2.03
N ASP A 122 6.20 10.36 -2.39
CA ASP A 122 6.21 11.55 -3.23
C ASP A 122 6.32 11.12 -4.70
N CYS A 123 5.24 11.27 -5.45
CA CYS A 123 5.17 10.87 -6.86
C CYS A 123 6.12 11.70 -7.73
N GLU A 124 6.27 12.99 -7.46
CA GLU A 124 7.14 13.87 -8.24
C GLU A 124 8.61 13.51 -8.02
N ALA A 125 9.03 13.41 -6.77
CA ALA A 125 10.41 13.08 -6.40
C ALA A 125 10.76 11.60 -6.59
N HIS A 126 9.77 10.71 -6.70
CA HIS A 126 9.95 9.26 -6.68
C HIS A 126 10.70 8.80 -5.42
N GLU A 127 10.22 9.25 -4.28
CA GLU A 127 10.80 8.96 -2.97
C GLU A 127 9.74 8.44 -2.00
N PHE A 128 10.14 7.52 -1.15
CA PHE A 128 9.30 6.93 -0.11
C PHE A 128 9.90 7.20 1.26
N GLU A 129 9.09 7.73 2.17
CA GLU A 129 9.46 8.02 3.54
C GLU A 129 8.67 7.16 4.51
N LEU A 130 9.37 6.42 5.37
CA LEU A 130 8.78 5.71 6.50
C LEU A 130 8.61 6.67 7.67
N LYS A 131 7.41 6.70 8.23
CA LYS A 131 7.05 7.55 9.35
C LYS A 131 6.57 6.71 10.52
N GLU A 132 6.91 7.13 11.73
CA GLU A 132 6.36 6.54 12.95
C GLU A 132 5.06 7.25 13.32
N LEU A 133 4.09 6.47 13.79
CA LEU A 133 2.84 7.02 14.31
C LEU A 133 3.10 7.53 15.71
N ALA A 134 2.82 8.81 15.93
CA ALA A 134 2.92 9.40 17.27
C ALA A 134 1.93 8.74 18.24
N ARG A 135 2.42 8.35 19.40
CA ARG A 135 1.60 7.78 20.48
C ARG A 135 1.09 8.86 21.43
#